data_a060432a0fa5f2b37f907afa16bd8604
#
_entry.id   a060432a0fa5f2b37f907afa16bd8604
#
_cell.length_a   1.000
_cell.length_b   1.000
_cell.length_c   1.000
_cell.angle_alpha   90.00
_cell.angle_beta   90.00
_cell.angle_gamma   90.00
#
_symmetry.space_group_name_H-M   'P 1'
#
loop_
_entity.id
_entity.type
_entity.pdbx_description
1 polymer ?
#
loop_
_entity_poly.entity_id
_entity_poly.type
_entity_poly.pdbx_seq_one_letter_code
_entity_poly.pdbx_strand_id
1 'polypeptide(L)'
;MEVFLVAWDEERIEEFKRHILQPNDTFTFSCDMCGNCCRNRDEPILMTGADIFRVAKGLGISTLEVLFKHTRGYIGDTTHLPVAVLKERLDGSCSFLRKGKCTIQAFKPTPCALYPLGRMYDERDKKFYYFNQPYSCGKSGESGRVWTLQEWIDEFHLEDYLDDVAAWNKLVVGLAMVTKDIPVEKLAQGLTK
;
A
#
# COMPACT_ATOMS: atom_id res chain seq x y z
N MET A 1 -4.81 3.39 -1.94
CA MET A 1 -5.98 2.58 -1.54
C MET A 1 -6.29 3.00 -0.12
N GLU A 2 -7.19 3.95 0.03
CA GLU A 2 -7.79 4.18 1.34
C GLU A 2 -8.21 2.83 1.89
N VAL A 3 -8.03 2.61 3.18
CA VAL A 3 -8.72 1.55 3.87
C VAL A 3 -10.20 1.93 3.76
N PHE A 4 -10.83 1.52 2.66
CA PHE A 4 -12.24 1.70 2.47
C PHE A 4 -12.94 0.89 3.55
N LEU A 5 -13.30 1.56 4.64
CA LEU A 5 -14.46 1.20 5.43
C LEU A 5 -15.72 1.55 4.59
N VAL A 6 -15.74 1.14 3.33
CA VAL A 6 -16.98 0.98 2.62
C VAL A 6 -17.60 -0.22 3.28
N ALA A 7 -18.78 -0.05 3.88
CA ALA A 7 -19.64 -1.17 4.19
C ALA A 7 -19.91 -1.87 2.86
N TRP A 8 -19.07 -2.85 2.54
CA TRP A 8 -19.26 -3.68 1.36
C TRP A 8 -20.55 -4.43 1.61
N ASP A 9 -21.50 -4.29 0.71
CA ASP A 9 -22.66 -5.16 0.72
C ASP A 9 -22.23 -6.61 0.45
N GLU A 10 -23.04 -7.57 0.84
CA GLU A 10 -22.70 -8.98 0.73
C GLU A 10 -22.38 -9.39 -0.72
N GLU A 11 -23.03 -8.78 -1.70
CA GLU A 11 -22.84 -9.07 -3.11
C GLU A 11 -21.43 -8.64 -3.58
N ARG A 12 -20.96 -7.47 -3.18
CA ARG A 12 -19.60 -6.99 -3.50
C ARG A 12 -18.52 -7.81 -2.80
N ILE A 13 -18.78 -8.26 -1.58
CA ILE A 13 -17.87 -9.15 -0.86
C ILE A 13 -17.75 -10.49 -1.59
N GLU A 14 -18.85 -11.08 -2.01
CA GLU A 14 -18.87 -12.36 -2.73
C GLU A 14 -18.26 -12.23 -4.13
N GLU A 15 -18.47 -11.12 -4.82
CA GLU A 15 -17.78 -10.82 -6.08
C GLU A 15 -16.26 -10.70 -5.87
N PHE A 16 -15.84 -9.96 -4.85
CA PHE A 16 -14.43 -9.83 -4.51
C PHE A 16 -13.78 -11.18 -4.17
N LYS A 17 -14.46 -12.02 -3.38
CA LYS A 17 -13.95 -13.35 -3.00
C LYS A 17 -13.66 -14.24 -4.22
N ARG A 18 -14.38 -14.07 -5.33
CA ARG A 18 -14.11 -14.81 -6.58
C ARG A 18 -12.79 -14.45 -7.25
N HIS A 19 -12.21 -13.30 -6.92
CA HIS A 19 -10.94 -12.82 -7.45
C HIS A 19 -9.75 -13.02 -6.49
N ILE A 20 -10.00 -13.63 -5.32
CA ILE A 20 -8.96 -13.93 -4.33
C ILE A 20 -8.04 -15.02 -4.85
N LEU A 21 -6.75 -14.75 -4.79
CA LEU A 21 -5.71 -15.72 -5.11
C LEU A 21 -5.40 -16.61 -3.92
N GLN A 22 -5.28 -17.90 -4.19
CA GLN A 22 -4.75 -18.88 -3.25
C GLN A 22 -3.22 -18.99 -3.39
N PRO A 23 -2.48 -19.51 -2.40
CA PRO A 23 -1.01 -19.57 -2.42
C PRO A 23 -0.41 -20.19 -3.69
N ASN A 24 -1.09 -21.19 -4.28
CA ASN A 24 -0.64 -21.89 -5.48
C ASN A 24 -1.22 -21.32 -6.79
N ASP A 25 -2.10 -20.32 -6.72
CA ASP A 25 -2.61 -19.66 -7.92
C ASP A 25 -1.50 -18.89 -8.61
N THR A 26 -1.53 -18.90 -9.94
CA THR A 26 -0.46 -18.32 -10.75
C THR A 26 -0.90 -17.05 -11.45
N PHE A 27 0.05 -16.15 -11.66
CA PHE A 27 -0.09 -14.99 -12.52
C PHE A 27 1.23 -14.73 -13.25
N THR A 28 1.16 -14.02 -14.37
CA THR A 28 2.34 -13.74 -15.19
C THR A 28 2.71 -12.28 -15.10
N PHE A 29 3.92 -11.99 -14.61
CA PHE A 29 4.43 -10.62 -14.54
C PHE A 29 5.96 -10.58 -14.51
N SER A 30 6.55 -9.60 -15.19
CA SER A 30 7.96 -9.22 -15.02
C SER A 30 8.07 -7.70 -15.07
N CYS A 31 8.65 -7.13 -14.03
CA CYS A 31 8.91 -5.70 -13.98
C CYS A 31 10.07 -5.34 -14.93
N ASP A 32 9.80 -4.57 -15.97
CA ASP A 32 10.78 -4.03 -16.90
C ASP A 32 11.35 -2.67 -16.47
N MET A 33 11.00 -2.24 -15.26
CA MET A 33 11.38 -0.96 -14.66
C MET A 33 11.03 0.27 -15.52
N CYS A 34 9.93 0.21 -16.32
CA CYS A 34 9.48 1.31 -17.17
C CYS A 34 9.10 2.59 -16.38
N GLY A 35 8.84 2.47 -15.09
CA GLY A 35 8.49 3.57 -14.21
C GLY A 35 7.04 4.07 -14.35
N ASN A 36 6.18 3.39 -15.09
CA ASN A 36 4.76 3.80 -15.22
C ASN A 36 4.04 3.79 -13.88
N CYS A 37 4.23 2.74 -13.06
CA CYS A 37 3.71 2.67 -11.69
C CYS A 37 4.28 3.76 -10.75
N CYS A 38 5.26 4.53 -11.19
CA CYS A 38 5.87 5.64 -10.46
C CYS A 38 5.46 7.02 -11.00
N ARG A 39 4.56 7.08 -11.99
CA ARG A 39 4.12 8.32 -12.64
C ARG A 39 2.60 8.32 -12.80
N ASN A 40 2.03 9.52 -12.77
CA ASN A 40 0.60 9.73 -13.10
C ASN A 40 -0.32 8.71 -12.43
N ARG A 41 -0.10 8.49 -11.13
CA ARG A 41 -0.94 7.59 -10.35
C ARG A 41 -2.24 8.30 -10.02
N ASP A 42 -3.34 7.59 -10.22
CA ASP A 42 -4.66 8.09 -9.84
C ASP A 42 -4.81 8.10 -8.31
N GLU A 43 -4.07 7.21 -7.62
CA GLU A 43 -4.12 7.10 -6.16
C GLU A 43 -2.74 7.26 -5.51
N PRO A 44 -2.67 7.90 -4.33
CA PRO A 44 -1.43 8.03 -3.57
C PRO A 44 -1.00 6.67 -3.00
N ILE A 45 0.31 6.47 -2.86
CA ILE A 45 0.86 5.30 -2.18
C ILE A 45 0.86 5.54 -0.68
N LEU A 46 -0.08 4.91 0.01
CA LEU A 46 -0.15 4.92 1.48
C LEU A 46 1.07 4.20 2.07
N MET A 47 1.65 4.80 3.12
CA MET A 47 2.81 4.28 3.84
C MET A 47 2.40 3.91 5.26
N THR A 48 2.50 2.64 5.61
CA THR A 48 2.38 2.19 7.00
C THR A 48 3.67 2.47 7.78
N GLY A 49 3.62 2.33 9.12
CA GLY A 49 4.83 2.39 9.94
C GLY A 49 5.89 1.36 9.51
N ALA A 50 5.46 0.15 9.14
CA ALA A 50 6.34 -0.90 8.62
C ALA A 50 7.01 -0.50 7.28
N ASP A 51 6.27 0.17 6.38
CA ASP A 51 6.81 0.67 5.12
C ASP A 51 7.86 1.75 5.34
N ILE A 52 7.58 2.68 6.26
CA ILE A 52 8.51 3.75 6.64
C ILE A 52 9.78 3.15 7.23
N PHE A 53 9.66 2.15 8.11
CA PHE A 53 10.79 1.45 8.71
C PHE A 53 11.62 0.71 7.65
N ARG A 54 10.97 -0.03 6.74
CA ARG A 54 11.63 -0.75 5.64
C ARG A 54 12.44 0.20 4.75
N VAL A 55 11.85 1.33 4.36
CA VAL A 55 12.52 2.34 3.54
C VAL A 55 13.68 3.00 4.31
N ALA A 56 13.48 3.33 5.58
CA ALA A 56 14.52 3.90 6.44
C ALA A 56 15.74 2.98 6.56
N LYS A 57 15.48 1.69 6.85
CA LYS A 57 16.51 0.65 6.95
C LYS A 57 17.28 0.49 5.62
N GLY A 58 16.57 0.46 4.51
CA GLY A 58 17.18 0.31 3.18
C GLY A 58 18.01 1.52 2.73
N LEU A 59 17.63 2.72 3.15
CA LEU A 59 18.36 3.97 2.88
C LEU A 59 19.47 4.25 3.91
N GLY A 60 19.49 3.57 5.06
CA GLY A 60 20.42 3.85 6.14
C GLY A 60 20.17 5.20 6.83
N ILE A 61 18.90 5.64 6.91
CA ILE A 61 18.47 6.89 7.55
C ILE A 61 17.42 6.64 8.63
N SER A 62 17.09 7.62 9.45
CA SER A 62 16.05 7.49 10.45
C SER A 62 14.64 7.47 9.83
N THR A 63 13.68 6.84 10.53
CA THR A 63 12.27 6.86 10.14
C THR A 63 11.71 8.29 10.08
N LEU A 64 12.18 9.17 10.97
CA LEU A 64 11.82 10.58 10.98
C LEU A 64 12.28 11.29 9.68
N GLU A 65 13.48 10.98 9.20
CA GLU A 65 13.96 11.52 7.93
C GLU A 65 13.15 11.01 6.73
N VAL A 66 12.70 9.74 6.74
CA VAL A 66 11.79 9.23 5.71
C VAL A 66 10.49 10.02 5.70
N LEU A 67 9.88 10.21 6.89
CA LEU A 67 8.65 10.99 7.05
C LEU A 67 8.78 12.40 6.46
N PHE A 68 9.82 13.13 6.81
CA PHE A 68 9.98 14.52 6.35
C PHE A 68 10.40 14.65 4.89
N LYS A 69 11.33 13.80 4.44
CA LYS A 69 11.92 13.95 3.10
C LYS A 69 11.14 13.25 2.01
N HIS A 70 10.51 12.11 2.33
CA HIS A 70 9.97 11.18 1.34
C HIS A 70 8.48 10.94 1.45
N THR A 71 7.81 11.50 2.47
CA THR A 71 6.36 11.43 2.58
C THR A 71 5.75 12.84 2.65
N ARG A 72 4.44 12.90 2.41
CA ARG A 72 3.57 13.99 2.80
C ARG A 72 2.44 13.44 3.65
N GLY A 73 2.00 14.20 4.63
CA GLY A 73 0.84 13.88 5.46
C GLY A 73 -0.40 14.58 4.96
N TYR A 74 -1.55 13.97 5.16
CA TYR A 74 -2.87 14.60 5.05
C TYR A 74 -3.84 13.92 6.02
N ILE A 75 -5.00 14.53 6.23
CA ILE A 75 -6.07 13.90 7.02
C ILE A 75 -6.94 13.12 6.03
N GLY A 76 -7.12 11.82 6.28
CA GLY A 76 -7.97 10.97 5.44
C GLY A 76 -9.44 11.37 5.56
N ASP A 77 -10.12 11.51 4.43
CA ASP A 77 -11.50 11.98 4.38
C ASP A 77 -12.48 11.04 5.09
N THR A 78 -12.23 9.73 5.02
CA THR A 78 -13.09 8.72 5.63
C THR A 78 -12.73 8.42 7.09
N THR A 79 -11.43 8.36 7.39
CA THR A 79 -10.94 7.96 8.71
C THR A 79 -10.77 9.13 9.65
N HIS A 80 -10.66 10.36 9.11
CA HIS A 80 -10.29 11.58 9.83
C HIS A 80 -8.95 11.47 10.60
N LEU A 81 -8.10 10.52 10.20
CA LEU A 81 -6.80 10.30 10.82
C LEU A 81 -5.68 10.83 9.93
N PRO A 82 -4.53 11.23 10.54
CA PRO A 82 -3.36 11.57 9.76
C PRO A 82 -2.82 10.32 9.05
N VAL A 83 -2.62 10.43 7.75
CA VAL A 83 -2.01 9.39 6.91
C VAL A 83 -0.75 9.91 6.25
N ALA A 84 0.24 9.06 6.10
CA ALA A 84 1.46 9.34 5.37
C ALA A 84 1.38 8.69 3.97
N VAL A 85 1.69 9.46 2.94
CA VAL A 85 1.78 8.97 1.56
C VAL A 85 3.14 9.25 0.97
N LEU A 86 3.56 8.40 0.06
CA LEU A 86 4.82 8.56 -0.65
C LEU A 86 4.81 9.88 -1.45
N LYS A 87 5.86 10.68 -1.24
CA LYS A 87 5.97 12.01 -1.83
C LYS A 87 6.17 11.95 -3.34
N GLU A 88 5.43 12.78 -4.03
CA GLU A 88 5.57 13.02 -5.45
C GLU A 88 6.32 14.33 -5.72
N ARG A 89 6.92 14.41 -6.89
CA ARG A 89 7.50 15.63 -7.42
C ARG A 89 6.43 16.48 -8.10
N LEU A 90 6.81 17.68 -8.49
CA LEU A 90 5.92 18.61 -9.20
C LEU A 90 5.39 18.05 -10.53
N ASP A 91 6.12 17.14 -11.16
CA ASP A 91 5.75 16.45 -12.39
C ASP A 91 4.88 15.20 -12.15
N GLY A 92 4.39 14.99 -10.93
CA GLY A 92 3.58 13.82 -10.53
C GLY A 92 4.38 12.53 -10.38
N SER A 93 5.70 12.54 -10.62
CA SER A 93 6.52 11.34 -10.47
C SER A 93 6.90 11.07 -9.01
N CYS A 94 7.05 9.79 -8.68
CA CYS A 94 7.55 9.34 -7.38
C CYS A 94 8.92 9.97 -7.03
N SER A 95 9.09 10.41 -5.79
CA SER A 95 10.35 11.01 -5.31
C SER A 95 11.56 10.07 -5.45
N PHE A 96 11.36 8.76 -5.51
CA PHE A 96 12.41 7.75 -5.70
C PHE A 96 12.66 7.34 -7.16
N LEU A 97 11.92 7.88 -8.11
CA LEU A 97 12.16 7.63 -9.51
C LEU A 97 13.34 8.49 -10.00
N ARG A 98 14.42 7.86 -10.46
CA ARG A 98 15.61 8.54 -11.03
C ARG A 98 15.96 7.93 -12.38
N LYS A 99 16.13 8.76 -13.41
CA LYS A 99 16.48 8.30 -14.77
C LYS A 99 15.60 7.13 -15.25
N GLY A 100 14.29 7.18 -14.94
CA GLY A 100 13.33 6.15 -15.29
C GLY A 100 13.34 4.89 -14.43
N LYS A 101 14.20 4.79 -13.41
CA LYS A 101 14.32 3.60 -12.57
C LYS A 101 13.99 3.89 -11.10
N CYS A 102 13.38 2.93 -10.41
CA CYS A 102 13.14 2.99 -8.98
C CYS A 102 14.47 2.81 -8.21
N THR A 103 14.84 3.79 -7.38
CA THR A 103 16.09 3.73 -6.60
C THR A 103 15.98 2.90 -5.32
N ILE A 104 14.78 2.52 -4.94
CA ILE A 104 14.50 1.71 -3.74
C ILE A 104 13.87 0.36 -4.10
N GLN A 105 14.17 -0.20 -5.28
CA GLN A 105 13.55 -1.42 -5.79
C GLN A 105 13.67 -2.60 -4.81
N ALA A 106 14.79 -2.74 -4.11
CA ALA A 106 15.05 -3.84 -3.19
C ALA A 106 14.29 -3.72 -1.84
N PHE A 107 13.81 -2.52 -1.48
CA PHE A 107 13.14 -2.26 -0.21
C PHE A 107 11.98 -1.28 -0.37
N LYS A 108 11.31 -1.34 -1.50
CA LYS A 108 10.15 -0.50 -1.81
C LYS A 108 8.99 -0.76 -0.83
N PRO A 109 8.13 0.24 -0.61
CA PRO A 109 6.94 0.08 0.24
C PRO A 109 6.05 -1.07 -0.21
N THR A 110 5.31 -1.65 0.71
CA THR A 110 4.44 -2.80 0.45
C THR A 110 3.48 -2.59 -0.72
N PRO A 111 2.78 -1.44 -0.89
CA PRO A 111 1.93 -1.25 -2.05
C PRO A 111 2.68 -1.31 -3.39
N CYS A 112 3.93 -0.82 -3.41
CA CYS A 112 4.79 -0.90 -4.58
C CYS A 112 5.36 -2.31 -4.80
N ALA A 113 5.58 -3.07 -3.71
CA ALA A 113 6.09 -4.43 -3.76
C ALA A 113 5.02 -5.43 -4.19
N LEU A 114 3.77 -5.21 -3.75
CA LEU A 114 2.62 -6.01 -4.15
C LEU A 114 2.32 -5.94 -5.64
N TYR A 115 2.52 -4.77 -6.28
CA TYR A 115 2.16 -4.60 -7.68
C TYR A 115 2.71 -5.71 -8.58
N PRO A 116 1.92 -6.39 -9.42
CA PRO A 116 0.59 -6.01 -9.90
C PRO A 116 -0.59 -6.51 -9.03
N LEU A 117 -0.32 -7.08 -7.87
CA LEU A 117 -1.36 -7.57 -6.97
C LEU A 117 -1.89 -6.46 -6.06
N GLY A 118 -3.13 -6.63 -5.60
CA GLY A 118 -3.70 -5.91 -4.49
C GLY A 118 -3.76 -6.78 -3.23
N ARG A 119 -3.89 -6.15 -2.06
CA ARG A 119 -4.07 -6.82 -0.78
C ARG A 119 -5.15 -6.12 0.04
N MET A 120 -6.01 -6.90 0.65
CA MET A 120 -7.05 -6.45 1.58
C MET A 120 -6.92 -7.21 2.89
N TYR A 121 -7.14 -6.54 4.02
CA TYR A 121 -7.29 -7.15 5.33
C TYR A 121 -8.77 -7.27 5.69
N ASP A 122 -9.23 -8.46 6.05
CA ASP A 122 -10.57 -8.66 6.59
C ASP A 122 -10.51 -8.83 8.11
N GLU A 123 -11.09 -7.88 8.84
CA GLU A 123 -11.09 -7.86 10.31
C GLU A 123 -11.91 -9.00 10.92
N ARG A 124 -12.88 -9.57 10.17
CA ARG A 124 -13.77 -10.63 10.67
C ARG A 124 -13.03 -11.95 10.88
N ASP A 125 -12.17 -12.31 9.93
CA ASP A 125 -11.35 -13.53 9.99
C ASP A 125 -9.87 -13.26 10.27
N LYS A 126 -9.49 -11.97 10.38
CA LYS A 126 -8.13 -11.48 10.67
C LYS A 126 -7.10 -11.97 9.66
N LYS A 127 -7.48 -12.00 8.39
CA LYS A 127 -6.65 -12.47 7.29
C LYS A 127 -6.41 -11.41 6.23
N PHE A 128 -5.25 -11.53 5.58
CA PHE A 128 -4.96 -10.80 4.36
C PHE A 128 -5.37 -11.64 3.16
N TYR A 129 -6.05 -11.00 2.22
CA TYR A 129 -6.45 -11.56 0.94
C TYR A 129 -5.73 -10.84 -0.18
N TYR A 130 -5.27 -11.60 -1.16
CA TYR A 130 -4.54 -11.10 -2.32
C TYR A 130 -5.38 -11.29 -3.57
N PHE A 131 -5.29 -10.37 -4.50
CA PHE A 131 -6.08 -10.39 -5.73
C PHE A 131 -5.33 -9.72 -6.89
N ASN A 132 -5.66 -10.09 -8.11
CA ASN A 132 -5.15 -9.44 -9.30
C ASN A 132 -5.76 -8.04 -9.45
N GLN A 133 -4.91 -7.07 -9.80
CA GLN A 133 -5.35 -5.73 -10.21
C GLN A 133 -5.12 -5.54 -11.72
N PRO A 134 -5.96 -4.75 -12.40
CA PRO A 134 -5.63 -4.29 -13.76
C PRO A 134 -4.29 -3.53 -13.74
N TYR A 135 -3.40 -3.87 -14.66
CA TYR A 135 -2.11 -3.19 -14.76
C TYR A 135 -1.74 -2.92 -16.21
N SER A 136 -1.03 -1.81 -16.43
CA SER A 136 -0.66 -1.31 -17.75
C SER A 136 0.85 -1.29 -18.01
N CYS A 137 1.65 -1.81 -17.06
CA CYS A 137 3.11 -1.84 -17.19
C CYS A 137 3.67 -3.21 -16.84
N GLY A 138 4.93 -3.43 -17.21
CA GLY A 138 5.59 -4.73 -17.09
C GLY A 138 5.22 -5.67 -18.25
N LYS A 139 5.81 -6.83 -18.23
CA LYS A 139 5.52 -7.91 -19.18
C LYS A 139 4.51 -8.86 -18.57
N SER A 140 3.46 -9.15 -19.34
CA SER A 140 2.39 -10.07 -18.99
C SER A 140 2.19 -11.10 -20.11
N GLY A 141 1.35 -12.09 -19.88
CA GLY A 141 1.14 -13.16 -20.86
C GLY A 141 2.42 -13.99 -21.08
N GLU A 142 2.66 -14.44 -22.31
CA GLU A 142 3.77 -15.35 -22.64
C GLU A 142 5.16 -14.74 -22.40
N SER A 143 5.29 -13.41 -22.34
CA SER A 143 6.58 -12.72 -22.20
C SER A 143 6.99 -12.45 -20.76
N GLY A 144 6.12 -12.69 -19.79
CA GLY A 144 6.40 -12.51 -18.36
C GLY A 144 6.88 -13.79 -17.68
N ARG A 145 7.47 -13.64 -16.48
CA ARG A 145 7.70 -14.78 -15.59
C ARG A 145 6.37 -15.19 -14.97
N VAL A 146 6.13 -16.50 -14.91
CA VAL A 146 5.02 -17.07 -14.14
C VAL A 146 5.44 -17.16 -12.68
N TRP A 147 4.59 -16.68 -11.80
CA TRP A 147 4.75 -16.71 -10.35
C TRP A 147 3.56 -17.42 -9.73
N THR A 148 3.78 -18.16 -8.67
CA THR A 148 2.70 -18.44 -7.71
C THR A 148 2.54 -17.23 -6.77
N LEU A 149 1.38 -17.10 -6.12
CA LEU A 149 1.19 -16.08 -5.09
C LEU A 149 2.24 -16.21 -3.98
N GLN A 150 2.52 -17.44 -3.53
CA GLN A 150 3.50 -17.67 -2.46
C GLN A 150 4.91 -17.24 -2.86
N GLU A 151 5.36 -17.61 -4.07
CA GLU A 151 6.67 -17.15 -4.58
C GLU A 151 6.78 -15.63 -4.62
N TRP A 152 5.69 -14.92 -4.96
CA TRP A 152 5.69 -13.46 -4.98
C TRP A 152 5.77 -12.86 -3.58
N ILE A 153 5.04 -13.45 -2.63
CA ILE A 153 5.08 -13.05 -1.21
C ILE A 153 6.49 -13.20 -0.66
N ASP A 154 7.11 -14.34 -0.91
CA ASP A 154 8.45 -14.67 -0.41
C ASP A 154 9.52 -13.77 -1.05
N GLU A 155 9.49 -13.58 -2.37
CA GLU A 155 10.46 -12.75 -3.12
C GLU A 155 10.50 -11.30 -2.63
N PHE A 156 9.34 -10.74 -2.27
CA PHE A 156 9.23 -9.36 -1.84
C PHE A 156 9.07 -9.19 -0.33
N HIS A 157 9.22 -10.25 0.45
CA HIS A 157 9.10 -10.22 1.91
C HIS A 157 7.82 -9.51 2.38
N LEU A 158 6.70 -9.87 1.77
CA LEU A 158 5.43 -9.17 1.98
C LEU A 158 4.79 -9.51 3.33
N GLU A 159 5.24 -10.58 3.97
CA GLU A 159 4.75 -11.05 5.27
C GLU A 159 5.66 -10.70 6.45
N ASP A 160 6.84 -10.11 6.22
CA ASP A 160 7.81 -9.81 7.28
C ASP A 160 7.25 -8.94 8.43
N TYR A 161 6.17 -8.19 8.19
CA TYR A 161 5.58 -7.25 9.15
C TYR A 161 4.06 -7.37 9.21
N LEU A 162 3.50 -8.55 8.90
CA LEU A 162 2.04 -8.71 8.85
C LEU A 162 1.37 -8.44 10.19
N ASP A 163 1.95 -8.90 11.29
CA ASP A 163 1.39 -8.68 12.63
C ASP A 163 1.36 -7.19 12.97
N ASP A 164 2.43 -6.45 12.65
CA ASP A 164 2.49 -5.01 12.84
C ASP A 164 1.47 -4.28 11.97
N VAL A 165 1.31 -4.71 10.71
CA VAL A 165 0.32 -4.14 9.78
C VAL A 165 -1.10 -4.47 10.23
N ALA A 166 -1.37 -5.69 10.73
CA ALA A 166 -2.67 -6.06 11.27
C ALA A 166 -3.00 -5.27 12.53
N ALA A 167 -2.05 -5.10 13.46
CA ALA A 167 -2.21 -4.29 14.66
C ALA A 167 -2.47 -2.82 14.30
N TRP A 168 -1.76 -2.28 13.31
CA TRP A 168 -1.98 -0.93 12.79
C TRP A 168 -3.38 -0.77 12.19
N ASN A 169 -3.81 -1.70 11.33
CA ASN A 169 -5.14 -1.66 10.73
C ASN A 169 -6.24 -1.69 11.79
N LYS A 170 -6.10 -2.56 12.80
CA LYS A 170 -7.04 -2.62 13.93
C LYS A 170 -7.12 -1.30 14.69
N LEU A 171 -5.98 -0.65 14.95
CA LEU A 171 -5.93 0.65 15.59
C LEU A 171 -6.62 1.72 14.73
N VAL A 172 -6.33 1.77 13.43
CA VAL A 172 -6.90 2.73 12.47
C VAL A 172 -8.42 2.56 12.40
N VAL A 173 -8.92 1.33 12.26
CA VAL A 173 -10.36 1.04 12.25
C VAL A 173 -11.02 1.46 13.56
N GLY A 174 -10.42 1.11 14.70
CA GLY A 174 -10.93 1.49 16.01
C GLY A 174 -11.01 3.01 16.20
N LEU A 175 -9.96 3.73 15.82
CA LEU A 175 -9.94 5.19 15.88
C LEU A 175 -10.95 5.82 14.91
N ALA A 176 -11.05 5.33 13.68
CA ALA A 176 -12.01 5.82 12.70
C ALA A 176 -13.46 5.68 13.21
N MET A 177 -13.79 4.58 13.89
CA MET A 177 -15.10 4.40 14.50
C MET A 177 -15.40 5.41 15.61
N VAL A 178 -14.40 5.82 16.37
CA VAL A 178 -14.56 6.83 17.44
C VAL A 178 -14.61 8.26 16.89
N THR A 179 -13.87 8.51 15.80
CA THR A 179 -13.71 9.86 15.25
C THR A 179 -14.70 10.22 14.14
N LYS A 180 -15.43 9.25 13.59
CA LYS A 180 -16.33 9.44 12.43
C LYS A 180 -17.33 10.59 12.58
N ASP A 181 -17.81 10.84 13.81
CA ASP A 181 -18.79 11.87 14.13
C ASP A 181 -18.15 13.16 14.67
N ILE A 182 -16.81 13.23 14.71
CA ILE A 182 -16.07 14.39 15.21
C ILE A 182 -15.66 15.27 14.01
N PRO A 183 -16.07 16.56 13.96
CA PRO A 183 -15.62 17.46 12.91
C PRO A 183 -14.09 17.53 12.82
N VAL A 184 -13.54 17.50 11.58
CA VAL A 184 -12.09 17.49 11.31
C VAL A 184 -11.38 18.67 11.98
N GLU A 185 -12.03 19.84 12.05
CA GLU A 185 -11.49 21.06 12.67
C GLU A 185 -11.24 20.86 14.18
N LYS A 186 -12.06 20.04 14.85
CA LYS A 186 -11.85 19.71 16.27
C LYS A 186 -10.72 18.71 16.48
N LEU A 187 -10.54 17.77 15.56
CA LEU A 187 -9.42 16.83 15.59
C LEU A 187 -8.09 17.55 15.38
N ALA A 188 -8.03 18.50 14.44
CA ALA A 188 -6.86 19.31 14.17
C ALA A 188 -6.42 20.16 15.39
N GLN A 189 -7.37 20.69 16.16
CA GLN A 189 -7.08 21.48 17.38
C GLN A 189 -6.45 20.65 18.52
N GLY A 190 -6.70 19.34 18.57
CA GLY A 190 -6.10 18.44 19.54
C GLY A 190 -4.62 18.13 19.27
N LEU A 191 -4.16 18.29 18.03
CA LEU A 191 -2.77 18.02 17.61
C LEU A 191 -1.84 19.22 17.79
N THR A 192 -2.37 20.40 18.12
CA THR A 192 -1.60 21.65 18.29
C THR A 192 -1.33 22.04 19.74
N LYS A 193 -1.66 21.19 20.70
CA LYS A 193 -1.32 21.31 22.12
C LYS A 193 -0.29 20.26 22.51
#